data_269e884bd0d568d57f05fca1ba76e415
#
_entry.id   269e884bd0d568d57f05fca1ba76e415
#
_cell.length_a   1.000
_cell.length_b   1.000
_cell.length_c   1.000
_cell.angle_alpha   90.00
_cell.angle_beta   90.00
_cell.angle_gamma   90.00
#
_symmetry.space_group_name_H-M   'P 1'
#
loop_
_entity.id
_entity.type
_entity.pdbx_description
1 polymer ?
#
loop_
_entity_poly.entity_id
_entity_poly.type
_entity_poly.pdbx_seq_one_letter_code
_entity_poly.pdbx_strand_id
1 'polypeptide(L)'
;MQHAKFPVVSCPSWLAIGGGYEVISQTSFIAAHSNSVLGLVESLVGLIPAGGGCKEMLRRWANHSDIKNDPKLLSLKVFNLIGYATTADSPIKAKDQQFLGDKDVMVMSKDRLIEEADKLIFSNKENYHPLDSASFSLPGSTVMSDMMDILYDLKDKKVIGE
;
A
#
# COMPACT_ATOMS: atom_id res chain seq x y z
N MET A 1 14.76 0.55 -1.89
CA MET A 1 14.55 1.97 -1.54
C MET A 1 14.29 2.15 -0.04
N GLN A 2 13.47 1.33 0.61
CA GLN A 2 13.18 1.42 2.07
C GLN A 2 14.43 1.38 2.98
N HIS A 3 15.47 0.67 2.56
CA HIS A 3 16.72 0.51 3.32
C HIS A 3 17.86 1.42 2.82
N ALA A 4 17.54 2.43 1.99
CA ALA A 4 18.53 3.42 1.58
C ALA A 4 18.98 4.24 2.79
N LYS A 5 20.26 4.61 2.83
CA LYS A 5 20.84 5.42 3.93
C LYS A 5 20.41 6.91 3.87
N PHE A 6 19.62 7.27 2.90
CA PHE A 6 19.10 8.60 2.66
C PHE A 6 17.61 8.50 2.28
N PRO A 7 16.79 9.53 2.55
CA PRO A 7 15.39 9.52 2.19
C PRO A 7 15.20 9.47 0.67
N VAL A 8 14.27 8.64 0.25
CA VAL A 8 13.84 8.53 -1.16
C VAL A 8 12.37 8.93 -1.21
N VAL A 9 12.01 9.81 -2.14
CA VAL A 9 10.64 10.29 -2.31
C VAL A 9 10.10 9.89 -3.68
N SER A 10 8.90 9.36 -3.71
CA SER A 10 8.15 9.11 -4.94
C SER A 10 7.14 10.21 -5.19
N CYS A 11 6.97 10.58 -6.47
CA CYS A 11 6.05 11.62 -6.90
C CYS A 11 5.03 11.06 -7.91
N PRO A 12 4.12 10.17 -7.50
CA PRO A 12 3.12 9.65 -8.43
C PRO A 12 2.20 10.75 -8.93
N SER A 13 1.93 10.68 -10.24
CA SER A 13 0.96 11.53 -10.91
C SER A 13 0.19 10.66 -11.88
N TRP A 14 -1.15 10.62 -11.77
CA TRP A 14 -2.01 9.73 -12.54
C TRP A 14 -2.01 8.29 -11.98
N LEU A 15 -1.95 7.27 -12.83
CA LEU A 15 -2.03 5.86 -12.42
C LEU A 15 -0.69 5.37 -11.84
N ALA A 16 -0.71 4.95 -10.58
CA ALA A 16 0.37 4.20 -9.95
C ALA A 16 -0.24 2.95 -9.29
N ILE A 17 -0.64 1.99 -10.12
CA ILE A 17 -1.32 0.75 -9.73
C ILE A 17 -0.44 -0.47 -10.01
N GLY A 18 -0.73 -1.59 -9.36
CA GLY A 18 0.03 -2.82 -9.51
C GLY A 18 1.51 -2.60 -9.19
N GLY A 19 2.40 -3.06 -10.06
CA GLY A 19 3.85 -2.86 -9.92
C GLY A 19 4.27 -1.39 -9.77
N GLY A 20 3.51 -0.44 -10.35
CA GLY A 20 3.73 1.00 -10.13
C GLY A 20 3.54 1.38 -8.67
N TYR A 21 2.48 0.87 -8.02
CA TYR A 21 2.29 1.08 -6.59
C TYR A 21 3.35 0.35 -5.76
N GLU A 22 3.74 -0.86 -6.13
CA GLU A 22 4.79 -1.61 -5.43
C GLU A 22 6.11 -0.82 -5.38
N VAL A 23 6.49 -0.15 -6.47
CA VAL A 23 7.69 0.69 -6.52
C VAL A 23 7.57 1.89 -5.57
N ILE A 24 6.49 2.68 -5.67
CA ILE A 24 6.34 3.89 -4.87
C ILE A 24 6.16 3.59 -3.38
N SER A 25 5.48 2.50 -3.04
CA SER A 25 5.23 2.10 -1.65
C SER A 25 6.50 1.77 -0.87
N GLN A 26 7.59 1.46 -1.57
CA GLN A 26 8.90 1.16 -0.98
C GLN A 26 9.81 2.39 -0.85
N THR A 27 9.32 3.58 -1.07
CA THR A 27 10.05 4.82 -0.80
C THR A 27 9.82 5.31 0.63
N SER A 28 10.65 6.24 1.08
CA SER A 28 10.57 6.78 2.44
C SER A 28 9.33 7.65 2.63
N PHE A 29 8.98 8.40 1.59
CA PHE A 29 7.83 9.30 1.54
C PHE A 29 7.22 9.31 0.14
N ILE A 30 5.95 9.69 0.07
CA ILE A 30 5.22 9.85 -1.18
C ILE A 30 4.62 11.27 -1.24
N ALA A 31 4.96 12.02 -2.29
CA ALA A 31 4.30 13.27 -2.64
C ALA A 31 3.32 12.98 -3.78
N ALA A 32 2.08 12.62 -3.45
CA ALA A 32 1.09 12.19 -4.43
C ALA A 32 0.33 13.37 -5.03
N HIS A 33 0.28 13.45 -6.35
CA HIS A 33 -0.63 14.39 -7.01
C HIS A 33 -2.09 14.09 -6.68
N SER A 34 -2.94 15.11 -6.57
CA SER A 34 -4.36 14.97 -6.22
C SER A 34 -5.16 14.03 -7.14
N ASN A 35 -4.71 13.84 -8.38
CA ASN A 35 -5.33 12.92 -9.36
C ASN A 35 -4.68 11.53 -9.38
N SER A 36 -3.83 11.20 -8.41
CA SER A 36 -3.20 9.88 -8.38
C SER A 36 -4.22 8.81 -8.02
N VAL A 37 -4.19 7.71 -8.78
CA VAL A 37 -4.92 6.48 -8.48
C VAL A 37 -3.91 5.44 -8.02
N LEU A 38 -4.09 4.95 -6.81
CA LEU A 38 -3.16 4.01 -6.15
C LEU A 38 -3.87 2.70 -5.84
N GLY A 39 -3.17 1.59 -5.95
CA GLY A 39 -3.72 0.29 -5.57
C GLY A 39 -2.94 -0.90 -6.13
N LEU A 40 -3.30 -2.09 -5.64
CA LEU A 40 -2.78 -3.37 -6.08
C LEU A 40 -3.90 -4.09 -6.83
N VAL A 41 -3.74 -4.27 -8.13
CA VAL A 41 -4.79 -4.74 -9.05
C VAL A 41 -4.43 -6.06 -9.75
N GLU A 42 -3.35 -6.68 -9.33
CA GLU A 42 -2.78 -7.89 -9.95
C GLU A 42 -3.78 -9.05 -10.01
N SER A 43 -4.66 -9.17 -8.99
CA SER A 43 -5.69 -10.20 -8.93
C SER A 43 -6.66 -10.17 -10.11
N LEU A 44 -6.91 -9.00 -10.71
CA LEU A 44 -7.78 -8.86 -11.89
C LEU A 44 -7.24 -9.59 -13.14
N VAL A 45 -5.94 -9.83 -13.16
CA VAL A 45 -5.24 -10.51 -14.26
C VAL A 45 -4.63 -11.86 -13.84
N GLY A 46 -5.06 -12.39 -12.69
CA GLY A 46 -4.61 -13.68 -12.19
C GLY A 46 -3.18 -13.69 -11.62
N LEU A 47 -2.67 -12.54 -11.22
CA LEU A 47 -1.33 -12.39 -10.64
C LEU A 47 -1.42 -12.02 -9.16
N ILE A 48 -0.27 -12.14 -8.48
CA ILE A 48 -0.08 -11.72 -7.08
C ILE A 48 0.90 -10.54 -7.08
N PRO A 49 0.72 -9.53 -6.21
CA PRO A 49 1.68 -8.44 -6.03
C PRO A 49 3.03 -8.98 -5.51
N ALA A 50 3.93 -9.35 -6.43
CA ALA A 50 5.18 -10.05 -6.14
C ALA A 50 6.38 -9.10 -5.96
N GLY A 51 6.27 -7.82 -6.33
CA GLY A 51 7.29 -6.80 -6.14
C GLY A 51 7.35 -6.23 -4.71
N GLY A 52 6.57 -6.80 -3.78
CA GLY A 52 6.55 -6.42 -2.37
C GLY A 52 5.23 -5.81 -1.88
N GLY A 53 4.22 -5.69 -2.73
CA GLY A 53 2.93 -5.07 -2.40
C GLY A 53 2.23 -5.76 -1.23
N CYS A 54 2.18 -7.09 -1.21
CA CYS A 54 1.59 -7.85 -0.11
C CYS A 54 2.29 -7.55 1.22
N LYS A 55 3.62 -7.62 1.24
CA LYS A 55 4.43 -7.32 2.43
C LYS A 55 4.21 -5.88 2.92
N GLU A 56 4.19 -4.94 1.99
CA GLU A 56 4.07 -3.52 2.33
C GLU A 56 2.68 -3.19 2.90
N MET A 57 1.63 -3.77 2.35
CA MET A 57 0.28 -3.59 2.91
C MET A 57 0.13 -4.23 4.29
N LEU A 58 0.72 -5.41 4.53
CA LEU A 58 0.79 -5.99 5.87
C LEU A 58 1.50 -5.05 6.86
N ARG A 59 2.63 -4.47 6.47
CA ARG A 59 3.39 -3.53 7.31
C ARG A 59 2.58 -2.27 7.65
N ARG A 60 1.89 -1.70 6.68
CA ARG A 60 1.08 -0.49 6.86
C ARG A 60 -0.14 -0.75 7.74
N TRP A 61 -0.88 -1.81 7.46
CA TRP A 61 -2.07 -2.16 8.23
C TRP A 61 -1.76 -2.71 9.63
N ALA A 62 -0.62 -3.36 9.86
CA ALA A 62 -0.23 -3.88 11.17
C ALA A 62 -0.19 -2.80 12.27
N ASN A 63 0.12 -1.56 11.90
CA ASN A 63 0.18 -0.42 12.83
C ASN A 63 -1.13 0.38 12.90
N HIS A 64 -2.16 -0.03 12.17
CA HIS A 64 -3.43 0.68 12.15
C HIS A 64 -4.28 0.36 13.37
N SER A 65 -4.95 1.38 13.94
CA SER A 65 -5.79 1.24 15.13
C SER A 65 -6.90 0.19 14.99
N ASP A 66 -7.43 0.02 13.79
CA ASP A 66 -8.52 -0.91 13.52
C ASP A 66 -8.09 -2.38 13.63
N ILE A 67 -6.79 -2.68 13.48
CA ILE A 67 -6.26 -4.04 13.54
C ILE A 67 -6.02 -4.50 15.00
N LYS A 68 -5.68 -3.56 15.91
CA LYS A 68 -5.54 -3.83 17.36
C LYS A 68 -4.68 -5.06 17.69
N ASN A 69 -3.59 -5.27 16.96
CA ASN A 69 -2.70 -6.44 17.11
C ASN A 69 -3.40 -7.80 16.87
N ASP A 70 -4.43 -7.84 16.04
CA ASP A 70 -5.11 -9.07 15.62
C ASP A 70 -4.52 -9.60 14.32
N PRO A 71 -3.72 -10.69 14.33
CA PRO A 71 -3.10 -11.25 13.12
C PRO A 71 -4.13 -11.78 12.12
N LYS A 72 -5.27 -12.28 12.60
CA LYS A 72 -6.34 -12.79 11.74
C LYS A 72 -7.00 -11.62 10.99
N LEU A 73 -7.36 -10.58 11.71
CA LEU A 73 -7.98 -9.38 11.14
C LEU A 73 -7.01 -8.68 10.15
N LEU A 74 -5.72 -8.60 10.48
CA LEU A 74 -4.68 -8.09 9.58
C LEU A 74 -4.65 -8.85 8.26
N SER A 75 -4.59 -10.18 8.35
CA SER A 75 -4.50 -11.05 7.17
C SER A 75 -5.73 -10.91 6.27
N LEU A 76 -6.93 -10.93 6.86
CA LEU A 76 -8.19 -10.77 6.12
C LEU A 76 -8.33 -9.38 5.51
N LYS A 77 -7.93 -8.32 6.22
CA LYS A 77 -7.98 -6.95 5.71
C LYS A 77 -7.13 -6.79 4.46
N VAL A 78 -5.88 -7.26 4.50
CA VAL A 78 -4.95 -7.17 3.37
C VAL A 78 -5.37 -8.11 2.24
N PHE A 79 -5.83 -9.33 2.56
CA PHE A 79 -6.35 -10.27 1.58
C PHE A 79 -7.55 -9.69 0.81
N ASN A 80 -8.52 -9.10 1.50
CA ASN A 80 -9.67 -8.45 0.86
C ASN A 80 -9.24 -7.28 -0.03
N LEU A 81 -8.37 -6.40 0.47
CA LEU A 81 -7.91 -5.22 -0.27
C LEU A 81 -7.25 -5.61 -1.60
N ILE A 82 -6.40 -6.65 -1.58
CA ILE A 82 -5.69 -7.15 -2.77
C ILE A 82 -6.62 -8.01 -3.62
N GLY A 83 -7.39 -8.90 -3.02
CA GLY A 83 -8.28 -9.84 -3.71
C GLY A 83 -9.37 -9.11 -4.50
N TYR A 84 -9.96 -8.07 -3.94
CA TYR A 84 -10.93 -7.21 -4.64
C TYR A 84 -10.28 -6.14 -5.54
N ALA A 85 -8.96 -6.14 -5.68
CA ALA A 85 -8.22 -5.14 -6.45
C ALA A 85 -8.62 -3.70 -6.11
N THR A 86 -8.78 -3.43 -4.82
CA THR A 86 -9.26 -2.14 -4.34
C THR A 86 -8.27 -1.04 -4.72
N THR A 87 -8.78 0.03 -5.31
CA THR A 87 -7.99 1.21 -5.67
C THR A 87 -8.51 2.46 -4.98
N ALA A 88 -7.61 3.39 -4.73
CA ALA A 88 -7.95 4.74 -4.26
C ALA A 88 -7.78 5.73 -5.41
N ASP A 89 -8.85 6.41 -5.75
CA ASP A 89 -8.92 7.41 -6.83
C ASP A 89 -8.57 8.84 -6.35
N SER A 90 -8.15 8.96 -5.11
CA SER A 90 -7.69 10.20 -4.52
C SER A 90 -6.73 9.94 -3.36
N PRO A 91 -5.82 10.88 -3.03
CA PRO A 91 -4.93 10.74 -1.87
C PRO A 91 -5.66 10.63 -0.53
N ILE A 92 -6.87 11.19 -0.41
CA ILE A 92 -7.67 11.07 0.81
C ILE A 92 -8.09 9.61 0.99
N LYS A 93 -8.74 9.01 -0.01
CA LYS A 93 -9.08 7.58 0.02
C LYS A 93 -7.85 6.68 0.14
N ALA A 94 -6.72 7.10 -0.45
CA ALA A 94 -5.47 6.36 -0.34
C ALA A 94 -4.93 6.32 1.09
N LYS A 95 -5.13 7.37 1.89
CA LYS A 95 -4.82 7.36 3.33
C LYS A 95 -5.74 6.41 4.09
N ASP A 96 -7.05 6.46 3.86
CA ASP A 96 -8.03 5.57 4.51
C ASP A 96 -7.74 4.08 4.22
N GLN A 97 -7.21 3.80 3.04
CA GLN A 97 -6.84 2.44 2.61
C GLN A 97 -5.38 2.07 2.89
N GLN A 98 -4.64 2.94 3.57
CA GLN A 98 -3.22 2.77 3.89
C GLN A 98 -2.30 2.63 2.65
N PHE A 99 -2.75 3.06 1.47
CA PHE A 99 -1.87 3.24 0.32
C PHE A 99 -0.95 4.45 0.49
N LEU A 100 -1.39 5.47 1.23
CA LEU A 100 -0.56 6.56 1.73
C LEU A 100 -0.53 6.53 3.25
N GLY A 101 0.62 6.83 3.83
CA GLY A 101 0.79 6.99 5.27
C GLY A 101 0.62 8.44 5.73
N ASP A 102 0.71 8.66 7.05
CA ASP A 102 0.50 9.99 7.65
C ASP A 102 1.54 11.02 7.23
N LYS A 103 2.77 10.56 6.95
CA LYS A 103 3.89 11.42 6.52
C LYS A 103 3.86 11.74 5.03
N ASP A 104 3.00 11.07 4.26
CA ASP A 104 2.85 11.30 2.83
C ASP A 104 1.99 12.54 2.57
N VAL A 105 2.31 13.29 1.54
CA VAL A 105 1.67 14.56 1.22
C VAL A 105 0.86 14.52 -0.07
N MET A 106 -0.22 15.28 -0.09
CA MET A 106 -1.01 15.52 -1.29
C MET A 106 -0.57 16.83 -1.94
N VAL A 107 -0.34 16.79 -3.24
CA VAL A 107 0.10 17.95 -4.04
C VAL A 107 -0.95 18.26 -5.11
N MET A 108 -1.47 19.46 -5.11
CA MET A 108 -2.54 19.89 -6.03
C MET A 108 -2.02 20.22 -7.44
N SER A 109 -0.80 20.74 -7.55
CA SER A 109 -0.18 21.10 -8.83
C SER A 109 0.90 20.11 -9.20
N LYS A 110 0.80 19.52 -10.39
CA LYS A 110 1.79 18.60 -10.92
C LYS A 110 3.18 19.24 -11.02
N ASP A 111 3.23 20.52 -11.36
CA ASP A 111 4.51 21.24 -11.55
C ASP A 111 5.25 21.44 -10.23
N ARG A 112 4.55 21.32 -9.09
CA ARG A 112 5.14 21.45 -7.76
C ARG A 112 5.53 20.14 -7.10
N LEU A 113 5.32 19.00 -7.77
CA LEU A 113 5.63 17.68 -7.19
C LEU A 113 7.08 17.55 -6.74
N ILE A 114 8.02 18.00 -7.58
CA ILE A 114 9.46 17.93 -7.26
C ILE A 114 9.82 18.89 -6.11
N GLU A 115 9.25 20.11 -6.12
CA GLU A 115 9.44 21.07 -5.02
C GLU A 115 8.98 20.49 -3.67
N GLU A 116 7.81 19.85 -3.65
CA GLU A 116 7.27 19.24 -2.43
C GLU A 116 8.08 17.99 -2.01
N ALA A 117 8.61 17.22 -2.97
CA ALA A 117 9.54 16.13 -2.68
C ALA A 117 10.83 16.63 -2.04
N ASP A 118 11.40 17.70 -2.56
CA ASP A 118 12.61 18.34 -1.98
C ASP A 118 12.34 18.81 -0.55
N LYS A 119 11.17 19.43 -0.28
CA LYS A 119 10.77 19.82 1.08
C LYS A 119 10.71 18.63 2.02
N LEU A 120 10.13 17.50 1.57
CA LEU A 120 10.09 16.27 2.37
C LEU A 120 11.50 15.74 2.68
N ILE A 121 12.40 15.76 1.71
CA ILE A 121 13.79 15.34 1.90
C ILE A 121 14.48 16.25 2.90
N PHE A 122 14.46 17.57 2.68
CA PHE A 122 15.16 18.54 3.52
C PHE A 122 14.64 18.57 4.95
N SER A 123 13.33 18.42 5.15
CA SER A 123 12.72 18.41 6.49
C SER A 123 13.03 17.15 7.29
N ASN A 124 13.38 16.05 6.63
CA ASN A 124 13.56 14.76 7.30
C ASN A 124 14.99 14.22 7.28
N LYS A 125 15.88 14.78 6.46
CA LYS A 125 17.22 14.22 6.22
C LYS A 125 18.09 14.01 7.47
N GLU A 126 18.00 14.91 8.46
CA GLU A 126 18.85 14.88 9.64
C GLU A 126 18.44 13.78 10.63
N ASN A 127 17.14 13.48 10.70
CA ASN A 127 16.56 12.47 11.58
C ASN A 127 16.09 11.22 10.81
N TYR A 128 16.55 11.06 9.57
CA TYR A 128 16.16 9.92 8.77
C TYR A 128 16.89 8.65 9.20
N HIS A 129 16.11 7.63 9.46
CA HIS A 129 16.59 6.26 9.66
C HIS A 129 15.91 5.35 8.65
N PRO A 130 16.68 4.49 7.95
CA PRO A 130 16.09 3.46 7.11
C PRO A 130 15.09 2.60 7.91
N LEU A 131 14.06 2.11 7.24
CA LEU A 131 13.12 1.21 7.89
C LEU A 131 13.81 -0.12 8.23
N ASP A 132 13.58 -0.59 9.45
CA ASP A 132 13.97 -1.92 9.86
C ASP A 132 13.18 -2.99 9.11
N SER A 133 13.73 -4.21 9.07
CA SER A 133 13.03 -5.35 8.53
C SER A 133 11.77 -5.64 9.35
N ALA A 134 10.61 -5.66 8.69
CA ALA A 134 9.36 -5.96 9.36
C ALA A 134 9.26 -7.47 9.64
N SER A 135 8.80 -7.80 10.85
CA SER A 135 8.43 -9.15 11.25
C SER A 135 6.94 -9.17 11.57
N PHE A 136 6.24 -10.18 11.07
CA PHE A 136 4.80 -10.33 11.25
C PHE A 136 4.49 -11.66 11.92
N SER A 137 3.60 -11.63 12.92
CA SER A 137 2.91 -12.81 13.38
C SER A 137 1.67 -13.00 12.53
N LEU A 138 1.61 -14.09 11.77
CA LEU A 138 0.47 -14.41 10.90
C LEU A 138 -0.22 -15.67 11.41
N PRO A 139 -1.56 -15.78 11.24
CA PRO A 139 -2.37 -16.84 11.86
C PRO A 139 -2.20 -18.22 11.20
N GLY A 140 -1.43 -18.33 10.11
CA GLY A 140 -1.22 -19.59 9.41
C GLY A 140 -2.53 -20.19 8.86
N SER A 141 -2.73 -21.48 9.07
CA SER A 141 -3.91 -22.21 8.55
C SER A 141 -5.24 -21.80 9.19
N THR A 142 -5.22 -21.13 10.33
CA THR A 142 -6.46 -20.78 11.05
C THR A 142 -7.32 -19.73 10.34
N VAL A 143 -6.73 -18.97 9.42
CA VAL A 143 -7.46 -17.98 8.59
C VAL A 143 -7.80 -18.53 7.20
N MET A 144 -7.30 -19.73 6.86
CA MET A 144 -7.48 -20.28 5.51
C MET A 144 -8.95 -20.51 5.16
N SER A 145 -9.75 -21.00 6.13
CA SER A 145 -11.20 -21.19 5.93
C SER A 145 -11.89 -19.89 5.54
N ASP A 146 -11.64 -18.84 6.31
CA ASP A 146 -12.25 -17.53 6.05
C ASP A 146 -11.81 -16.94 4.69
N MET A 147 -10.55 -17.14 4.31
CA MET A 147 -10.05 -16.71 2.99
C MET A 147 -10.68 -17.52 1.85
N MET A 148 -10.89 -18.83 2.04
CA MET A 148 -11.57 -19.67 1.06
C MET A 148 -13.03 -19.25 0.88
N ASP A 149 -13.74 -18.92 1.96
CA ASP A 149 -15.11 -18.42 1.90
C ASP A 149 -15.20 -17.13 1.08
N ILE A 150 -14.23 -16.21 1.26
CA ILE A 150 -14.12 -14.99 0.44
C ILE A 150 -13.89 -15.33 -1.04
N LEU A 151 -13.01 -16.30 -1.33
CA LEU A 151 -12.75 -16.72 -2.72
C LEU A 151 -13.98 -17.33 -3.37
N TYR A 152 -14.74 -18.16 -2.66
CA TYR A 152 -16.01 -18.72 -3.15
C TYR A 152 -17.03 -17.62 -3.42
N ASP A 153 -17.18 -16.65 -2.53
CA ASP A 153 -18.05 -15.50 -2.73
C ASP A 153 -17.64 -14.67 -3.98
N LEU A 154 -16.34 -14.44 -4.17
CA LEU A 154 -15.80 -13.74 -5.34
C LEU A 154 -16.07 -14.51 -6.64
N LYS A 155 -15.94 -15.85 -6.61
CA LYS A 155 -16.23 -16.73 -7.74
C LYS A 155 -17.72 -16.72 -8.08
N ASP A 156 -18.59 -16.87 -7.08
CA ASP A 156 -20.06 -16.87 -7.25
C ASP A 156 -20.56 -15.53 -7.83
N LYS A 157 -19.95 -14.42 -7.41
CA LYS A 157 -20.20 -13.08 -7.95
C LYS A 157 -19.54 -12.83 -9.30
N LYS A 158 -18.81 -13.79 -9.84
CA LYS A 158 -18.07 -13.68 -11.12
C LYS A 158 -17.08 -12.50 -11.14
N VAL A 159 -16.51 -12.16 -10.00
CA VAL A 159 -15.45 -11.14 -9.87
C VAL A 159 -14.11 -11.75 -10.27
N ILE A 160 -13.90 -13.03 -10.01
CA ILE A 160 -12.72 -13.80 -10.40
C ILE A 160 -13.14 -14.96 -11.32
N GLY A 161 -12.23 -15.38 -12.21
CA GLY A 161 -12.42 -16.53 -13.09
C GLY A 161 -12.36 -17.89 -12.37
N GLU A 162 -12.48 -18.96 -13.14
CA GLU A 162 -12.35 -20.33 -12.64
C GLU A 162 -10.94 -20.69 -12.20
#